data_1bfc3ab7a328aa304a3ffe44ae05aa2f
#
_entry.id   1bfc3ab7a328aa304a3ffe44ae05aa2f
#
_cell.length_a   1.000
_cell.length_b   1.000
_cell.length_c   1.000
_cell.angle_alpha   90.00
_cell.angle_beta   90.00
_cell.angle_gamma   90.00
#
_symmetry.space_group_name_H-M   'P 1'
#
loop_
_entity.id
_entity.type
_entity.pdbx_description
1 polymer ?
#
loop_
_entity_poly.entity_id
_entity_poly.type
_entity_poly.pdbx_seq_one_letter_code
_entity_poly.pdbx_strand_id
1 'polypeptide(L)'
;MTGLISVAGAAVVDSLENPKRLLAARRSAPPQFAGMWEFPGGKLEAGESFEDALHRELLEELGITVRLGSEVEPDAGAAWPLNERAVMRVWFAELLDGEPRPLQDHDELRWVPLGNGDEALTLPWIPADLPIVRALLERVASGLLN
;
A
#
# COMPACT_ATOMS: atom_id res chain seq x y z
N MET A 1 19.95 5.72 -20.78
CA MET A 1 18.56 5.86 -20.33
C MET A 1 18.41 5.39 -18.90
N THR A 2 17.81 6.20 -18.11
CA THR A 2 17.55 5.82 -16.75
C THR A 2 16.17 5.20 -16.64
N GLY A 3 16.09 4.07 -16.00
CA GLY A 3 14.82 3.44 -15.70
C GLY A 3 14.04 4.23 -14.65
N LEU A 4 12.76 3.97 -14.59
CA LEU A 4 11.91 4.51 -13.53
C LEU A 4 12.27 3.86 -12.19
N ILE A 5 12.12 4.61 -11.12
CA ILE A 5 12.23 4.06 -9.78
C ILE A 5 11.00 3.17 -9.55
N SER A 6 11.25 1.94 -9.11
CA SER A 6 10.18 0.99 -8.83
C SER A 6 9.90 0.92 -7.34
N VAL A 7 8.62 1.06 -6.99
CA VAL A 7 8.17 1.05 -5.60
C VAL A 7 7.13 -0.06 -5.44
N ALA A 8 7.26 -0.85 -4.38
CA ALA A 8 6.29 -1.88 -4.02
C ALA A 8 5.44 -1.36 -2.87
N GLY A 9 4.12 -1.47 -2.99
CA GLY A 9 3.19 -1.05 -1.95
C GLY A 9 2.23 -2.17 -1.57
N ALA A 10 1.75 -2.14 -0.33
CA ALA A 10 0.84 -3.15 0.17
C ALA A 10 -0.49 -2.53 0.60
N ALA A 11 -1.58 -3.10 0.10
CA ALA A 11 -2.91 -2.87 0.67
C ALA A 11 -3.11 -3.94 1.75
N VAL A 12 -2.66 -3.65 2.95
CA VAL A 12 -2.72 -4.59 4.07
C VAL A 12 -4.14 -4.65 4.61
N VAL A 13 -4.73 -5.84 4.57
CA VAL A 13 -6.08 -6.08 5.05
C VAL A 13 -6.07 -7.10 6.18
N ASP A 14 -7.15 -7.15 6.94
CA ASP A 14 -7.29 -8.10 8.02
C ASP A 14 -7.53 -9.53 7.52
N SER A 15 -8.15 -9.68 6.35
CA SER A 15 -8.40 -10.99 5.74
C SER A 15 -8.51 -10.85 4.24
N LEU A 16 -7.83 -11.69 3.49
CA LEU A 16 -7.99 -11.73 2.03
C LEU A 16 -9.33 -12.32 1.61
N GLU A 17 -9.86 -13.24 2.41
CA GLU A 17 -11.14 -13.89 2.10
C GLU A 17 -12.34 -12.99 2.38
N ASN A 18 -12.23 -12.15 3.43
CA ASN A 18 -13.32 -11.27 3.82
C ASN A 18 -12.75 -9.97 4.39
N PRO A 19 -12.19 -9.11 3.54
CA PRO A 19 -11.53 -7.89 4.00
C PRO A 19 -12.54 -6.90 4.55
N LYS A 20 -12.34 -6.48 5.79
CA LYS A 20 -13.20 -5.52 6.47
C LYS A 20 -12.48 -4.23 6.81
N ARG A 21 -11.14 -4.27 6.87
CA ARG A 21 -10.33 -3.11 7.24
C ARG A 21 -9.06 -3.08 6.42
N LEU A 22 -8.63 -1.85 6.11
CA LEU A 22 -7.40 -1.56 5.39
C LEU A 22 -6.46 -0.80 6.32
N LEU A 23 -5.19 -1.19 6.35
CA LEU A 23 -4.17 -0.48 7.12
C LEU A 23 -3.61 0.67 6.30
N ALA A 24 -3.73 1.88 6.82
CA ALA A 24 -3.15 3.08 6.22
C ALA A 24 -2.05 3.61 7.13
N ALA A 25 -0.98 4.14 6.53
CA ALA A 25 0.16 4.68 7.25
C ALA A 25 0.28 6.18 6.98
N ARG A 26 0.42 6.97 8.05
CA ARG A 26 0.59 8.43 7.93
C ARG A 26 2.07 8.77 7.94
N ARG A 27 2.48 9.55 6.96
CA ARG A 27 3.87 9.98 6.86
C ARG A 27 4.18 11.10 7.86
N SER A 28 5.37 11.04 8.41
CA SER A 28 5.92 12.09 9.25
C SER A 28 6.96 12.94 8.51
N ALA A 29 7.43 12.44 7.36
CA ALA A 29 8.48 13.09 6.55
C ALA A 29 8.37 12.59 5.10
N PRO A 30 8.92 13.31 4.13
CA PRO A 30 9.44 14.66 4.21
C PRO A 30 8.31 15.69 4.41
N PRO A 31 8.63 16.97 4.69
CA PRO A 31 7.60 17.97 5.03
C PRO A 31 6.46 18.08 4.05
N GLN A 32 6.71 17.92 2.74
CA GLN A 32 5.65 18.03 1.74
C GLN A 32 4.60 16.92 1.82
N PHE A 33 4.93 15.81 2.46
CA PHE A 33 4.01 14.67 2.61
C PHE A 33 3.60 14.44 4.07
N ALA A 34 4.19 15.16 5.01
CA ALA A 34 3.87 14.98 6.43
C ALA A 34 2.39 15.20 6.68
N GLY A 35 1.76 14.28 7.40
CA GLY A 35 0.32 14.30 7.67
C GLY A 35 -0.53 13.62 6.61
N MET A 36 0.07 13.19 5.50
CA MET A 36 -0.66 12.46 4.46
C MET A 36 -0.54 10.95 4.66
N TRP A 37 -1.54 10.23 4.17
CA TRP A 37 -1.62 8.78 4.31
C TRP A 37 -1.18 8.09 3.03
N GLU A 38 -0.66 6.89 3.16
CA GLU A 38 -0.16 6.11 2.03
C GLU A 38 -0.26 4.62 2.29
N PHE A 39 -0.03 3.83 1.23
CA PHE A 39 0.19 2.41 1.36
C PHE A 39 1.61 2.20 1.89
N PRO A 40 1.81 1.34 2.89
CA PRO A 40 3.17 1.00 3.33
C PRO A 40 3.90 0.24 2.24
N GLY A 41 5.22 0.39 2.21
CA GLY A 41 6.09 -0.22 1.20
C GLY A 41 7.30 0.64 0.95
N GLY A 42 8.01 0.37 -0.14
CA GLY A 42 9.19 1.14 -0.44
C GLY A 42 9.84 0.75 -1.76
N LYS A 43 11.01 1.32 -2.00
CA LYS A 43 11.76 1.14 -3.24
C LYS A 43 12.40 -0.23 -3.31
N LEU A 44 12.44 -0.81 -4.52
CA LEU A 44 13.21 -2.02 -4.77
C LEU A 44 14.70 -1.73 -4.65
N GLU A 45 15.42 -2.67 -4.05
CA GLU A 45 16.88 -2.68 -4.09
C GLU A 45 17.34 -3.49 -5.30
N ALA A 46 18.61 -3.32 -5.68
CA ALA A 46 19.16 -4.02 -6.83
C ALA A 46 18.96 -5.52 -6.71
N GLY A 47 18.40 -6.13 -7.74
CA GLY A 47 18.19 -7.58 -7.78
C GLY A 47 16.94 -8.07 -7.09
N GLU A 48 16.16 -7.17 -6.44
CA GLU A 48 14.93 -7.59 -5.78
C GLU A 48 13.76 -7.65 -6.76
N SER A 49 12.88 -8.63 -6.55
CA SER A 49 11.55 -8.58 -7.15
C SER A 49 10.68 -7.59 -6.36
N PHE A 50 9.53 -7.20 -6.93
CA PHE A 50 8.56 -6.37 -6.20
C PHE A 50 8.09 -7.09 -4.92
N GLU A 51 7.80 -8.37 -5.01
CA GLU A 51 7.32 -9.14 -3.86
C GLU A 51 8.36 -9.21 -2.73
N ASP A 52 9.63 -9.46 -3.08
CA ASP A 52 10.69 -9.51 -2.07
C ASP A 52 10.89 -8.15 -1.41
N ALA A 53 10.88 -7.09 -2.20
CA ALA A 53 11.00 -5.74 -1.67
C ALA A 53 9.85 -5.43 -0.72
N LEU A 54 8.64 -5.86 -1.08
CA LEU A 54 7.46 -5.60 -0.26
C LEU A 54 7.55 -6.29 1.09
N HIS A 55 7.94 -7.57 1.11
CA HIS A 55 8.13 -8.29 2.37
C HIS A 55 9.20 -7.63 3.24
N ARG A 56 10.32 -7.24 2.64
CA ARG A 56 11.40 -6.56 3.37
C ARG A 56 10.94 -5.23 3.94
N GLU A 57 10.30 -4.41 3.12
CA GLU A 57 9.85 -3.08 3.55
C GLU A 57 8.79 -3.15 4.64
N LEU A 58 7.85 -4.10 4.56
CA LEU A 58 6.83 -4.22 5.60
C LEU A 58 7.45 -4.65 6.92
N LEU A 59 8.47 -5.47 6.89
CA LEU A 59 9.18 -5.85 8.10
C LEU A 59 9.94 -4.64 8.68
N GLU A 60 10.63 -3.89 7.84
CA GLU A 60 11.40 -2.71 8.28
C GLU A 60 10.50 -1.57 8.76
N GLU A 61 9.43 -1.29 8.03
CA GLU A 61 8.59 -0.12 8.31
C GLU A 61 7.52 -0.38 9.37
N LEU A 62 7.00 -1.59 9.45
CA LEU A 62 5.87 -1.89 10.34
C LEU A 62 6.12 -3.05 11.30
N GLY A 63 7.19 -3.82 11.09
CA GLY A 63 7.47 -4.98 11.94
C GLY A 63 6.54 -6.15 11.70
N ILE A 64 6.02 -6.32 10.49
CA ILE A 64 5.03 -7.36 10.18
C ILE A 64 5.48 -8.27 9.04
N THR A 65 4.91 -9.46 9.00
CA THR A 65 4.97 -10.35 7.84
C THR A 65 3.56 -10.57 7.31
N VAL A 66 3.46 -10.80 6.00
CA VAL A 66 2.17 -10.86 5.31
C VAL A 66 2.13 -12.01 4.32
N ARG A 67 0.90 -12.38 3.94
CA ARG A 67 0.63 -13.27 2.79
C ARG A 67 0.08 -12.39 1.68
N LEU A 68 0.70 -12.45 0.50
CA LEU A 68 0.26 -11.62 -0.63
C LEU A 68 -0.93 -12.26 -1.33
N GLY A 69 -1.90 -11.42 -1.69
CA GLY A 69 -3.03 -11.78 -2.53
C GLY A 69 -2.83 -11.27 -3.95
N SER A 70 -3.91 -10.88 -4.60
CA SER A 70 -3.86 -10.37 -5.96
C SER A 70 -3.28 -8.97 -6.01
N GLU A 71 -2.74 -8.62 -7.16
CA GLU A 71 -2.24 -7.27 -7.40
C GLU A 71 -3.42 -6.33 -7.71
N VAL A 72 -3.33 -5.10 -7.20
CA VAL A 72 -4.26 -4.04 -7.56
C VAL A 72 -3.70 -3.37 -8.81
N GLU A 73 -4.11 -3.87 -9.97
CA GLU A 73 -3.57 -3.41 -11.25
C GLU A 73 -4.29 -2.15 -11.74
N PRO A 74 -3.56 -1.22 -12.41
CA PRO A 74 -4.22 -0.10 -13.06
C PRO A 74 -5.00 -0.56 -14.29
N ASP A 75 -5.93 0.26 -14.77
CA ASP A 75 -6.72 -0.05 -15.96
C ASP A 75 -5.84 -0.13 -17.21
N ALA A 76 -4.76 0.63 -17.23
CA ALA A 76 -3.83 0.63 -18.34
C ALA A 76 -2.39 0.63 -17.82
N GLY A 77 -1.53 -0.15 -18.49
CA GLY A 77 -0.13 -0.28 -18.09
C GLY A 77 0.07 -1.32 -16.99
N ALA A 78 1.32 -1.51 -16.61
CA ALA A 78 1.70 -2.53 -15.64
C ALA A 78 1.86 -1.98 -14.22
N ALA A 79 1.91 -0.66 -14.06
CA ALA A 79 2.18 -0.04 -12.77
C ALA A 79 1.48 1.31 -12.67
N TRP A 80 1.28 1.75 -11.43
CA TRP A 80 0.68 3.05 -11.14
C TRP A 80 1.76 4.13 -11.18
N PRO A 81 1.52 5.26 -11.86
CA PRO A 81 2.49 6.35 -11.85
C PRO A 81 2.46 7.06 -10.50
N LEU A 82 3.64 7.30 -9.91
CA LEU A 82 3.78 8.11 -8.71
C LEU A 82 4.18 9.54 -9.08
N ASN A 83 5.08 9.67 -10.03
CA ASN A 83 5.53 10.94 -10.60
C ASN A 83 6.26 10.63 -11.90
N GLU A 84 6.97 11.61 -12.46
CA GLU A 84 7.69 11.43 -13.73
C GLU A 84 8.82 10.41 -13.63
N ARG A 85 9.29 10.08 -12.42
CA ARG A 85 10.47 9.24 -12.20
C ARG A 85 10.19 7.92 -11.51
N ALA A 86 8.95 7.72 -11.02
CA ALA A 86 8.65 6.56 -10.19
C ALA A 86 7.31 5.95 -10.53
N VAL A 87 7.26 4.63 -10.45
CA VAL A 87 6.03 3.85 -10.59
C VAL A 87 5.88 2.93 -9.40
N MET A 88 4.64 2.55 -9.09
CA MET A 88 4.34 1.67 -7.97
C MET A 88 3.44 0.52 -8.42
N ARG A 89 3.72 -0.66 -7.89
CA ARG A 89 2.81 -1.80 -7.98
C ARG A 89 2.32 -2.13 -6.58
N VAL A 90 1.04 -2.44 -6.45
CA VAL A 90 0.39 -2.65 -5.14
C VAL A 90 -0.27 -4.01 -5.13
N TRP A 91 -0.06 -4.76 -4.05
CA TRP A 91 -0.71 -6.04 -3.81
C TRP A 91 -1.58 -5.97 -2.58
N PHE A 92 -2.71 -6.68 -2.60
CA PHE A 92 -3.39 -7.01 -1.35
C PHE A 92 -2.49 -7.90 -0.51
N ALA A 93 -2.49 -7.67 0.79
CA ALA A 93 -1.65 -8.43 1.72
C ALA A 93 -2.42 -8.67 3.01
N GLU A 94 -2.40 -9.91 3.48
CA GLU A 94 -3.04 -10.27 4.74
C GLU A 94 -1.98 -10.36 5.83
N LEU A 95 -2.22 -9.70 6.96
CA LEU A 95 -1.32 -9.75 8.10
C LEU A 95 -1.22 -11.17 8.63
N LEU A 96 0.00 -11.73 8.67
CA LEU A 96 0.26 -13.06 9.21
C LEU A 96 0.82 -13.00 10.62
N ASP A 97 1.81 -12.15 10.85
CA ASP A 97 2.50 -12.09 12.12
C ASP A 97 2.99 -10.68 12.41
N GLY A 98 3.08 -10.37 13.68
CA GLY A 98 3.54 -9.07 14.15
C GLY A 98 2.39 -8.13 14.43
N GLU A 99 2.66 -7.15 15.28
CA GLU A 99 1.74 -6.05 15.54
C GLU A 99 2.25 -4.82 14.81
N PRO A 100 1.50 -4.28 13.84
CA PRO A 100 1.98 -3.14 13.06
C PRO A 100 2.29 -1.95 13.94
N ARG A 101 3.46 -1.35 13.71
CA ARG A 101 3.92 -0.16 14.43
C ARG A 101 4.41 0.87 13.43
N PRO A 102 4.19 2.17 13.68
CA PRO A 102 4.69 3.21 12.79
C PRO A 102 6.19 3.41 13.02
N LEU A 103 7.01 2.63 12.31
CA LEU A 103 8.45 2.75 12.30
C LEU A 103 8.84 3.64 11.11
N GLN A 104 10.08 4.06 11.00
CA GLN A 104 10.64 4.82 9.86
C GLN A 104 9.63 5.76 9.17
N ASP A 105 9.82 7.04 9.28
CA ASP A 105 9.09 8.08 8.55
C ASP A 105 7.55 8.03 8.64
N HIS A 106 7.02 7.23 9.55
CA HIS A 106 5.58 7.16 9.85
C HIS A 106 5.34 7.51 11.32
N ASP A 107 4.23 8.18 11.60
CA ASP A 107 3.90 8.55 12.98
C ASP A 107 2.55 8.02 13.44
N GLU A 108 1.78 7.44 12.54
CA GLU A 108 0.48 6.87 12.89
C GLU A 108 0.10 5.78 11.90
N LEU A 109 -0.55 4.73 12.40
CA LEU A 109 -1.21 3.72 11.57
C LEU A 109 -2.69 3.72 11.93
N ARG A 110 -3.52 3.43 10.94
CA ARG A 110 -4.96 3.36 11.16
C ARG A 110 -5.57 2.23 10.35
N TRP A 111 -6.35 1.40 11.01
CA TRP A 111 -7.20 0.42 10.35
C TRP A 111 -8.49 1.12 9.94
N VAL A 112 -8.72 1.24 8.64
CA VAL A 112 -9.86 1.96 8.08
C VAL A 112 -10.92 0.96 7.65
N PRO A 113 -12.18 1.11 8.11
CA PRO A 113 -13.25 0.22 7.66
C PRO A 113 -13.46 0.28 6.17
N LEU A 114 -13.72 -0.86 5.55
CA LEU A 114 -13.95 -0.99 4.11
C LEU A 114 -15.42 -1.16 3.73
N GLY A 115 -16.33 -1.14 4.71
CA GLY A 115 -17.72 -1.48 4.50
C GLY A 115 -18.37 -0.84 3.29
N ASN A 116 -18.46 0.49 3.26
CA ASN A 116 -19.00 1.22 2.09
C ASN A 116 -17.93 2.03 1.37
N GLY A 117 -16.68 1.97 1.84
CA GLY A 117 -15.57 2.69 1.23
C GLY A 117 -15.46 4.16 1.60
N ASP A 118 -16.49 4.74 2.22
CA ASP A 118 -16.50 6.17 2.47
C ASP A 118 -15.42 6.63 3.44
N GLU A 119 -15.20 5.87 4.52
CA GLU A 119 -14.19 6.26 5.50
C GLU A 119 -12.77 6.24 4.92
N ALA A 120 -12.47 5.24 4.08
CA ALA A 120 -11.18 5.19 3.43
C ALA A 120 -10.94 6.43 2.57
N LEU A 121 -11.97 6.92 1.89
CA LEU A 121 -11.86 8.08 1.02
C LEU A 121 -11.80 9.41 1.77
N THR A 122 -12.08 9.42 3.08
CA THR A 122 -11.99 10.64 3.88
C THR A 122 -10.57 10.96 4.33
N LEU A 123 -9.65 10.02 4.27
CA LEU A 123 -8.27 10.27 4.67
C LEU A 123 -7.57 11.15 3.62
N PRO A 124 -6.67 12.04 4.05
CA PRO A 124 -5.87 12.83 3.11
C PRO A 124 -4.72 11.99 2.56
N TRP A 125 -5.04 11.15 1.58
CA TRP A 125 -4.03 10.31 0.92
C TRP A 125 -3.06 11.16 0.12
N ILE A 126 -1.82 10.69 0.00
CA ILE A 126 -0.90 11.22 -1.00
C ILE A 126 -1.63 11.15 -2.35
N PRO A 127 -1.66 12.25 -3.13
CA PRO A 127 -2.47 12.29 -4.35
C PRO A 127 -2.28 11.13 -5.31
N ALA A 128 -1.03 10.65 -5.47
CA ALA A 128 -0.74 9.53 -6.36
C ALA A 128 -1.36 8.21 -5.87
N ASP A 129 -1.65 8.09 -4.58
CA ASP A 129 -2.22 6.87 -4.02
C ASP A 129 -3.74 6.84 -4.13
N LEU A 130 -4.38 7.98 -4.27
CA LEU A 130 -5.85 8.05 -4.26
C LEU A 130 -6.51 7.23 -5.37
N PRO A 131 -6.03 7.25 -6.63
CA PRO A 131 -6.60 6.38 -7.66
C PRO A 131 -6.48 4.89 -7.30
N ILE A 132 -5.41 4.52 -6.61
CA ILE A 132 -5.19 3.13 -6.17
C ILE A 132 -6.21 2.75 -5.10
N VAL A 133 -6.46 3.66 -4.16
CA VAL A 133 -7.49 3.45 -3.12
C VAL A 133 -8.84 3.19 -3.78
N ARG A 134 -9.20 3.99 -4.77
CA ARG A 134 -10.47 3.81 -5.49
C ARG A 134 -10.55 2.46 -6.18
N ALA A 135 -9.46 2.05 -6.84
CA ALA A 135 -9.41 0.75 -7.52
C ALA A 135 -9.54 -0.40 -6.53
N LEU A 136 -8.85 -0.32 -5.39
CA LEU A 136 -8.92 -1.40 -4.41
C LEU A 136 -10.33 -1.51 -3.80
N LEU A 137 -11.02 -0.39 -3.58
CA LEU A 137 -12.38 -0.43 -3.07
C LEU A 137 -13.32 -1.13 -4.05
N GLU A 138 -13.14 -0.91 -5.35
CA GLU A 138 -13.91 -1.63 -6.37
C GLU A 138 -13.64 -3.13 -6.34
N ARG A 139 -12.36 -3.52 -6.16
CA ARG A 139 -11.97 -4.92 -6.06
C ARG A 139 -12.58 -5.58 -4.84
N VAL A 140 -12.55 -4.89 -3.68
CA VAL A 140 -13.17 -5.40 -2.46
C VAL A 140 -14.66 -5.59 -2.66
N ALA A 141 -15.33 -4.64 -3.29
CA ALA A 141 -16.77 -4.73 -3.56
C ALA A 141 -17.11 -5.91 -4.50
N SER A 142 -16.22 -6.25 -5.41
CA SER A 142 -16.44 -7.35 -6.34
C SER A 142 -16.01 -8.71 -5.78
N GLY A 143 -15.28 -8.74 -4.67
CA GLY A 143 -14.80 -9.99 -4.07
C GLY A 143 -13.59 -10.61 -4.75
N LEU A 144 -12.88 -9.89 -5.63
CA LEU A 144 -11.78 -10.44 -6.43
C LEU A 144 -10.42 -10.12 -5.82
N LEU A 145 -10.11 -10.70 -4.65
CA LEU A 145 -8.84 -10.43 -3.95
C LEU A 145 -7.83 -11.57 -4.00
N ASN A 146 -8.22 -12.70 -4.53
CA ASN A 146 -7.33 -13.87 -4.58
C ASN A 146 -6.84 -14.13 -5.98
#